data_8701aa3e22df7faaf573331a8d998a44
#
_entry.id   8701aa3e22df7faaf573331a8d998a44
#
_cell.length_a   1.000
_cell.length_b   1.000
_cell.length_c   1.000
_cell.angle_alpha   90.00
_cell.angle_beta   90.00
_cell.angle_gamma   90.00
#
_symmetry.space_group_name_H-M   'P 1'
#
loop_
_entity.id
_entity.type
_entity.pdbx_description
1 polymer ?
#
loop_
_entity_poly.entity_id
_entity_poly.type
_entity_poly.pdbx_seq_one_letter_code
_entity_poly.pdbx_strand_id
1 'polypeptide(L)'
;MTSHSHDRTPRRVLAAFSGPSLPFSALSLPVVISLPEYYASTVGLPLAVVGAAFMGVRLLDIGFDPVVGGVMDRTTTRFGRFRVWMVAATPILMIATYMLFNAARGASSLYLWTWLAAMYAAYSIATLAQSAWGSVLSASYHERSRIYAWWQGGNIIGMLLVLTMPILAARLGFVGSGAGVHAMGWFVIIALPLTVGVSALITPEPRQGGSGLPPLAKALVQAANLARRPAVARILIADLFLSLAPGVTGALFLFFFRSKGFTTLEAQGLLLVYFIGGLVGAGLWVSLSHRIGKHHALLASCAYYALVQSGMFLLPKLPMIWAAASLFVAGLSYAASQFLLRALMADAGDEARLNTGSDYTGLLFAL
;
A
#
# COMPACT_ATOMS: atom_id res chain seq x y z
N MET A 1 26.15 -2.28 31.51
CA MET A 1 26.16 -1.44 30.27
C MET A 1 26.84 -2.23 29.17
N THR A 2 26.11 -3.06 28.43
CA THR A 2 26.64 -3.86 27.31
C THR A 2 25.68 -3.82 26.15
N SER A 3 26.16 -3.19 25.06
CA SER A 3 25.82 -3.32 23.63
C SER A 3 24.35 -3.34 23.19
N HIS A 4 23.75 -2.17 23.04
CA HIS A 4 22.56 -1.95 22.19
C HIS A 4 22.83 -1.98 20.66
N SER A 5 23.96 -2.52 20.20
CA SER A 5 24.34 -2.49 18.78
C SER A 5 23.85 -3.67 17.94
N HIS A 6 23.20 -4.69 18.55
CA HIS A 6 22.82 -5.91 17.83
C HIS A 6 21.37 -5.95 17.33
N ASP A 7 20.52 -4.96 17.63
CA ASP A 7 19.09 -4.99 17.30
C ASP A 7 18.68 -4.25 16.01
N ARG A 8 19.62 -3.62 15.31
CA ARG A 8 19.29 -2.87 14.10
C ARG A 8 19.24 -3.77 12.87
N THR A 9 18.05 -3.84 12.24
CA THR A 9 17.89 -4.52 10.96
C THR A 9 18.83 -3.91 9.91
N PRO A 10 19.68 -4.71 9.23
CA PRO A 10 20.61 -4.20 8.23
C PRO A 10 19.87 -3.50 7.08
N ARG A 11 20.46 -2.42 6.53
CA ARG A 11 19.86 -1.67 5.41
C ARG A 11 19.55 -2.55 4.20
N ARG A 12 20.41 -3.53 3.90
CA ARG A 12 20.18 -4.51 2.82
C ARG A 12 18.90 -5.32 3.01
N VAL A 13 18.58 -5.70 4.24
CA VAL A 13 17.35 -6.43 4.58
C VAL A 13 16.14 -5.51 4.45
N LEU A 14 16.23 -4.25 4.90
CA LEU A 14 15.17 -3.26 4.74
C LEU A 14 14.87 -2.96 3.27
N ALA A 15 15.92 -2.79 2.45
CA ALA A 15 15.78 -2.59 1.00
C ALA A 15 15.14 -3.80 0.32
N ALA A 16 15.57 -5.02 0.66
CA ALA A 16 15.00 -6.25 0.13
C ALA A 16 13.53 -6.42 0.54
N PHE A 17 13.20 -6.16 1.82
CA PHE A 17 11.84 -6.22 2.33
C PHE A 17 10.92 -5.18 1.68
N SER A 18 11.40 -3.96 1.44
CA SER A 18 10.62 -2.90 0.81
C SER A 18 10.49 -3.06 -0.71
N GLY A 19 11.32 -3.91 -1.33
CA GLY A 19 11.31 -4.13 -2.77
C GLY A 19 9.94 -4.46 -3.35
N PRO A 20 9.18 -5.44 -2.84
CA PRO A 20 7.85 -5.80 -3.33
C PRO A 20 6.81 -4.68 -3.21
N SER A 21 6.98 -3.74 -2.28
CA SER A 21 6.09 -2.58 -2.16
C SER A 21 6.07 -1.73 -3.43
N LEU A 22 7.18 -1.71 -4.16
CA LEU A 22 7.32 -0.95 -5.40
C LEU A 22 6.33 -1.43 -6.49
N PRO A 23 6.31 -2.70 -6.95
CA PRO A 23 5.32 -3.15 -7.92
C PRO A 23 3.90 -3.21 -7.36
N PHE A 24 3.70 -3.42 -6.05
CA PHE A 24 2.36 -3.41 -5.46
C PHE A 24 1.72 -2.02 -5.56
N SER A 25 2.43 -0.97 -5.20
CA SER A 25 1.91 0.40 -5.34
C SER A 25 1.86 0.86 -6.79
N ALA A 26 2.82 0.43 -7.62
CA ALA A 26 2.80 0.66 -9.05
C ALA A 26 1.59 0.02 -9.74
N LEU A 27 1.05 -1.07 -9.21
CA LEU A 27 -0.18 -1.69 -9.69
C LEU A 27 -1.42 -0.95 -9.21
N SER A 28 -1.46 -0.56 -7.93
CA SER A 28 -2.66 0.03 -7.30
C SER A 28 -3.13 1.31 -7.99
N LEU A 29 -2.21 2.18 -8.39
CA LEU A 29 -2.53 3.48 -8.95
C LEU A 29 -3.15 3.39 -10.37
N PRO A 30 -2.58 2.65 -11.34
CA PRO A 30 -3.22 2.44 -12.64
C PRO A 30 -4.56 1.69 -12.55
N VAL A 31 -4.70 0.76 -11.62
CA VAL A 31 -5.95 0.02 -11.41
C VAL A 31 -7.09 0.95 -11.03
N VAL A 32 -6.83 1.97 -10.22
CA VAL A 32 -7.88 2.91 -9.79
C VAL A 32 -8.13 4.00 -10.83
N ILE A 33 -7.11 4.48 -11.53
CA ILE A 33 -7.21 5.67 -12.40
C ILE A 33 -7.29 5.28 -13.88
N SER A 34 -6.36 4.45 -14.36
CA SER A 34 -6.15 4.23 -15.80
C SER A 34 -6.96 3.05 -16.34
N LEU A 35 -7.12 2.01 -15.54
CA LEU A 35 -7.78 0.77 -16.00
C LEU A 35 -9.28 0.96 -16.26
N PRO A 36 -10.06 1.69 -15.43
CA PRO A 36 -11.46 1.97 -15.72
C PRO A 36 -11.65 2.74 -17.04
N GLU A 37 -10.81 3.75 -17.28
CA GLU A 37 -10.84 4.53 -18.52
C GLU A 37 -10.46 3.64 -19.72
N TYR A 38 -9.43 2.82 -19.61
CA TYR A 38 -9.00 1.89 -20.67
C TYR A 38 -10.12 0.92 -21.06
N TYR A 39 -10.82 0.34 -20.09
CA TYR A 39 -11.93 -0.57 -20.37
C TYR A 39 -13.13 0.14 -20.98
N ALA A 40 -13.44 1.35 -20.58
CA ALA A 40 -14.53 2.12 -21.15
C ALA A 40 -14.21 2.66 -22.55
N SER A 41 -13.00 3.23 -22.76
CA SER A 41 -12.66 3.92 -24.00
C SER A 41 -12.04 3.01 -25.07
N THR A 42 -11.21 2.04 -24.67
CA THR A 42 -10.43 1.21 -25.60
C THR A 42 -11.03 -0.18 -25.78
N VAL A 43 -11.42 -0.84 -24.69
CA VAL A 43 -12.06 -2.17 -24.73
C VAL A 43 -13.52 -2.07 -25.19
N GLY A 44 -14.22 -0.98 -24.82
CA GLY A 44 -15.58 -0.67 -25.25
C GLY A 44 -16.68 -1.16 -24.32
N LEU A 45 -16.36 -1.42 -23.04
CA LEU A 45 -17.39 -1.76 -22.06
C LEU A 45 -18.11 -0.51 -21.55
N PRO A 46 -19.43 -0.58 -21.28
CA PRO A 46 -20.15 0.51 -20.66
C PRO A 46 -19.55 0.90 -19.31
N LEU A 47 -19.37 2.19 -19.04
CA LEU A 47 -18.76 2.69 -17.82
C LEU A 47 -19.45 2.18 -16.54
N ALA A 48 -20.79 2.03 -16.59
CA ALA A 48 -21.57 1.47 -15.48
C ALA A 48 -21.17 0.01 -15.16
N VAL A 49 -20.91 -0.81 -16.19
CA VAL A 49 -20.45 -2.21 -16.02
C VAL A 49 -19.04 -2.23 -15.43
N VAL A 50 -18.16 -1.38 -15.93
CA VAL A 50 -16.80 -1.23 -15.40
C VAL A 50 -16.85 -0.80 -13.92
N GLY A 51 -17.61 0.25 -13.59
CA GLY A 51 -17.77 0.72 -12.22
C GLY A 51 -18.37 -0.35 -11.28
N ALA A 52 -19.36 -1.09 -11.75
CA ALA A 52 -19.94 -2.20 -10.98
C ALA A 52 -18.92 -3.30 -10.69
N ALA A 53 -18.06 -3.65 -11.66
CA ALA A 53 -17.02 -4.65 -11.48
C ALA A 53 -16.00 -4.22 -10.42
N PHE A 54 -15.49 -2.99 -10.51
CA PHE A 54 -14.53 -2.47 -9.54
C PHE A 54 -15.12 -2.36 -8.13
N MET A 55 -16.36 -1.88 -8.01
CA MET A 55 -17.07 -1.80 -6.73
C MET A 55 -17.34 -3.18 -6.14
N GLY A 56 -17.84 -4.12 -6.95
CA GLY A 56 -18.20 -5.46 -6.50
C GLY A 56 -16.99 -6.24 -5.99
N VAL A 57 -15.86 -6.16 -6.68
CA VAL A 57 -14.62 -6.82 -6.23
C VAL A 57 -14.10 -6.20 -4.93
N ARG A 58 -14.20 -4.89 -4.75
CA ARG A 58 -13.84 -4.21 -3.50
C ARG A 58 -14.70 -4.66 -2.32
N LEU A 59 -15.99 -4.89 -2.55
CA LEU A 59 -16.89 -5.41 -1.51
C LEU A 59 -16.56 -6.86 -1.13
N LEU A 60 -16.14 -7.68 -2.08
CA LEU A 60 -15.68 -9.05 -1.81
C LEU A 60 -14.39 -9.07 -0.97
N ASP A 61 -13.50 -8.11 -1.17
CA ASP A 61 -12.22 -7.97 -0.47
C ASP A 61 -12.41 -7.82 1.04
N ILE A 62 -13.44 -7.10 1.48
CA ILE A 62 -13.77 -6.88 2.91
C ILE A 62 -13.96 -8.20 3.68
N GLY A 63 -14.60 -9.19 3.03
CA GLY A 63 -14.80 -10.51 3.66
C GLY A 63 -13.62 -11.46 3.44
N PHE A 64 -12.85 -11.26 2.37
CA PHE A 64 -11.76 -12.12 1.96
C PHE A 64 -10.51 -11.95 2.86
N ASP A 65 -10.14 -10.73 3.17
CA ASP A 65 -8.91 -10.40 3.89
C ASP A 65 -8.80 -11.07 5.28
N PRO A 66 -9.82 -11.02 6.16
CA PRO A 66 -9.76 -11.69 7.46
C PRO A 66 -9.62 -13.22 7.34
N VAL A 67 -10.24 -13.83 6.32
CA VAL A 67 -10.11 -15.26 6.06
C VAL A 67 -8.67 -15.59 5.67
N VAL A 68 -8.10 -14.85 4.73
CA VAL A 68 -6.72 -15.00 4.27
C VAL A 68 -5.73 -14.80 5.43
N GLY A 69 -5.88 -13.72 6.21
CA GLY A 69 -5.04 -13.45 7.38
C GLY A 69 -5.08 -14.60 8.38
N GLY A 70 -6.29 -15.12 8.67
CA GLY A 70 -6.46 -16.26 9.57
C GLY A 70 -5.88 -17.57 9.04
N VAL A 71 -5.84 -17.80 7.72
CA VAL A 71 -5.17 -18.96 7.11
C VAL A 71 -3.65 -18.77 7.11
N MET A 72 -3.16 -17.57 6.83
CA MET A 72 -1.73 -17.24 6.92
C MET A 72 -1.15 -17.51 8.30
N ASP A 73 -1.88 -17.14 9.36
CA ASP A 73 -1.45 -17.34 10.74
C ASP A 73 -1.30 -18.83 11.11
N ARG A 74 -2.03 -19.72 10.43
CA ARG A 74 -1.96 -21.18 10.61
C ARG A 74 -0.91 -21.86 9.75
N THR A 75 -0.37 -21.15 8.79
CA THR A 75 0.60 -21.72 7.86
C THR A 75 1.93 -21.97 8.57
N THR A 76 2.38 -23.20 8.56
CA THR A 76 3.69 -23.61 9.09
C THR A 76 4.46 -24.28 7.97
N THR A 77 5.45 -23.58 7.42
CA THR A 77 6.31 -24.16 6.38
C THR A 77 7.79 -23.98 6.71
N ARG A 78 8.63 -24.84 6.12
CA ARG A 78 10.09 -24.73 6.25
C ARG A 78 10.66 -23.43 5.64
N PHE A 79 9.91 -22.81 4.72
CA PHE A 79 10.33 -21.60 4.02
C PHE A 79 9.86 -20.29 4.69
N GLY A 80 9.08 -20.37 5.74
CA GLY A 80 8.45 -19.26 6.43
C GLY A 80 6.92 -19.31 6.33
N ARG A 81 6.26 -18.45 7.10
CA ARG A 81 4.80 -18.36 7.17
C ARG A 81 4.26 -17.39 6.11
N PHE A 82 4.78 -16.17 6.08
CA PHE A 82 4.31 -15.10 5.20
C PHE A 82 4.98 -15.12 3.82
N ARG A 83 6.27 -15.46 3.77
CA ARG A 83 7.05 -15.57 2.53
C ARG A 83 6.36 -16.44 1.48
N VAL A 84 5.88 -17.61 1.89
CA VAL A 84 5.25 -18.58 0.99
C VAL A 84 4.00 -17.99 0.32
N TRP A 85 3.17 -17.27 1.07
CA TRP A 85 1.96 -16.63 0.55
C TRP A 85 2.30 -15.53 -0.46
N MET A 86 3.29 -14.68 -0.16
CA MET A 86 3.71 -13.64 -1.08
C MET A 86 4.28 -14.22 -2.38
N VAL A 87 5.12 -15.26 -2.29
CA VAL A 87 5.69 -15.92 -3.48
C VAL A 87 4.61 -16.64 -4.29
N ALA A 88 3.66 -17.33 -3.63
CA ALA A 88 2.58 -18.05 -4.31
C ALA A 88 1.57 -17.09 -4.99
N ALA A 89 1.31 -15.93 -4.41
CA ALA A 89 0.44 -14.92 -5.01
C ALA A 89 1.06 -14.25 -6.26
N THR A 90 2.39 -14.17 -6.33
CA THR A 90 3.10 -13.45 -7.39
C THR A 90 2.75 -13.93 -8.81
N PRO A 91 2.78 -15.23 -9.17
CA PRO A 91 2.44 -15.66 -10.52
C PRO A 91 0.97 -15.39 -10.88
N ILE A 92 0.05 -15.52 -9.93
CA ILE A 92 -1.36 -15.20 -10.14
C ILE A 92 -1.52 -13.71 -10.42
N LEU A 93 -0.85 -12.87 -9.64
CA LEU A 93 -0.85 -11.41 -9.81
C LEU A 93 -0.25 -10.99 -11.15
N MET A 94 0.84 -11.64 -11.60
CA MET A 94 1.45 -11.40 -12.91
C MET A 94 0.50 -11.75 -14.06
N ILE A 95 -0.13 -12.93 -14.02
CA ILE A 95 -1.07 -13.38 -15.05
C ILE A 95 -2.30 -12.46 -15.09
N ALA A 96 -2.89 -12.14 -13.93
CA ALA A 96 -4.04 -11.28 -13.85
C ALA A 96 -3.71 -9.84 -14.33
N THR A 97 -2.53 -9.31 -13.98
CA THR A 97 -2.06 -8.02 -14.50
C THR A 97 -1.89 -8.06 -16.01
N TYR A 98 -1.27 -9.10 -16.56
CA TYR A 98 -1.13 -9.26 -18.00
C TYR A 98 -2.49 -9.26 -18.71
N MET A 99 -3.43 -10.07 -18.23
CA MET A 99 -4.77 -10.18 -18.84
C MET A 99 -5.55 -8.87 -18.75
N LEU A 100 -5.49 -8.15 -17.61
CA LEU A 100 -6.22 -6.90 -17.44
C LEU A 100 -5.63 -5.76 -18.26
N PHE A 101 -4.32 -5.64 -18.30
CA PHE A 101 -3.63 -4.52 -18.94
C PHE A 101 -3.44 -4.71 -20.46
N ASN A 102 -3.65 -5.93 -20.97
CA ASN A 102 -3.56 -6.25 -22.39
C ASN A 102 -4.90 -6.82 -22.94
N ALA A 103 -6.03 -6.41 -22.36
CA ALA A 103 -7.33 -6.86 -22.82
C ALA A 103 -7.60 -6.44 -24.27
N ALA A 104 -8.12 -7.39 -25.08
CA ALA A 104 -8.51 -7.12 -26.44
C ALA A 104 -9.79 -6.28 -26.51
N ARG A 105 -9.98 -5.53 -27.59
CA ARG A 105 -11.26 -4.85 -27.87
C ARG A 105 -12.40 -5.85 -27.94
N GLY A 106 -13.51 -5.52 -27.29
CA GLY A 106 -14.69 -6.39 -27.24
C GLY A 106 -14.59 -7.49 -26.18
N ALA A 107 -13.61 -7.46 -25.27
CA ALA A 107 -13.58 -8.36 -24.12
C ALA A 107 -14.89 -8.25 -23.31
N SER A 108 -15.39 -9.39 -22.83
CA SER A 108 -16.67 -9.44 -22.12
C SER A 108 -16.59 -8.86 -20.70
N SER A 109 -17.72 -8.49 -20.13
CA SER A 109 -17.82 -8.11 -18.73
C SER A 109 -17.36 -9.22 -17.79
N LEU A 110 -17.65 -10.49 -18.13
CA LEU A 110 -17.21 -11.65 -17.34
C LEU A 110 -15.68 -11.75 -17.32
N TYR A 111 -15.00 -11.47 -18.44
CA TYR A 111 -13.54 -11.40 -18.51
C TYR A 111 -12.99 -10.38 -17.51
N LEU A 112 -13.56 -9.16 -17.51
CA LEU A 112 -13.16 -8.11 -16.56
C LEU A 112 -13.37 -8.57 -15.11
N TRP A 113 -14.55 -9.09 -14.75
CA TRP A 113 -14.86 -9.57 -13.42
C TRP A 113 -13.89 -10.65 -12.94
N THR A 114 -13.64 -11.65 -13.78
CA THR A 114 -12.79 -12.80 -13.44
C THR A 114 -11.36 -12.38 -13.14
N TRP A 115 -10.76 -11.61 -14.06
CA TRP A 115 -9.36 -11.20 -13.89
C TRP A 115 -9.19 -10.12 -12.84
N LEU A 116 -10.15 -9.23 -12.66
CA LEU A 116 -10.15 -8.25 -11.61
C LEU A 116 -10.25 -8.91 -10.23
N ALA A 117 -11.13 -9.88 -10.06
CA ALA A 117 -11.24 -10.65 -8.82
C ALA A 117 -9.95 -11.43 -8.52
N ALA A 118 -9.38 -12.11 -9.53
CA ALA A 118 -8.11 -12.82 -9.38
C ALA A 118 -6.95 -11.87 -8.99
N MET A 119 -6.89 -10.70 -9.62
CA MET A 119 -5.88 -9.69 -9.31
C MET A 119 -6.02 -9.15 -7.89
N TYR A 120 -7.24 -8.76 -7.48
CA TYR A 120 -7.47 -8.24 -6.13
C TYR A 120 -7.18 -9.29 -5.06
N ALA A 121 -7.62 -10.55 -5.27
CA ALA A 121 -7.33 -11.64 -4.34
C ALA A 121 -5.81 -11.88 -4.19
N ALA A 122 -5.07 -11.96 -5.31
CA ALA A 122 -3.63 -12.15 -5.27
C ALA A 122 -2.90 -10.93 -4.68
N TYR A 123 -3.37 -9.71 -4.99
CA TYR A 123 -2.84 -8.47 -4.46
C TYR A 123 -3.03 -8.39 -2.94
N SER A 124 -4.24 -8.70 -2.46
CA SER A 124 -4.56 -8.73 -1.04
C SER A 124 -3.68 -9.76 -0.30
N ILE A 125 -3.59 -11.00 -0.81
CA ILE A 125 -2.70 -12.03 -0.25
C ILE A 125 -1.26 -11.51 -0.14
N ALA A 126 -0.71 -10.93 -1.21
CA ALA A 126 0.67 -10.49 -1.25
C ALA A 126 0.95 -9.31 -0.30
N THR A 127 0.06 -8.32 -0.25
CA THR A 127 0.21 -7.14 0.60
C THR A 127 -0.01 -7.43 2.08
N LEU A 128 -0.98 -8.30 2.42
CA LEU A 128 -1.18 -8.79 3.78
C LEU A 128 0.03 -9.59 4.26
N ALA A 129 0.53 -10.50 3.42
CA ALA A 129 1.73 -11.28 3.74
C ALA A 129 2.94 -10.37 3.98
N GLN A 130 3.17 -9.35 3.13
CA GLN A 130 4.25 -8.39 3.32
C GLN A 130 4.07 -7.58 4.60
N SER A 131 2.87 -7.08 4.86
CA SER A 131 2.57 -6.28 6.05
C SER A 131 2.80 -7.07 7.34
N ALA A 132 2.29 -8.30 7.39
CA ALA A 132 2.48 -9.20 8.52
C ALA A 132 3.96 -9.65 8.67
N TRP A 133 4.67 -9.88 7.55
CA TRP A 133 6.09 -10.21 7.60
C TRP A 133 6.91 -9.06 8.20
N GLY A 134 6.58 -7.81 7.88
CA GLY A 134 7.22 -6.62 8.46
C GLY A 134 7.18 -6.57 9.99
N SER A 135 6.08 -7.03 10.59
CA SER A 135 5.91 -7.03 12.05
C SER A 135 6.81 -8.01 12.78
N VAL A 136 7.18 -9.12 12.13
CA VAL A 136 8.02 -10.17 12.72
C VAL A 136 9.51 -10.01 12.42
N LEU A 137 9.90 -9.02 11.60
CA LEU A 137 11.31 -8.74 11.29
C LEU A 137 12.10 -8.19 12.48
N SER A 138 11.44 -7.50 13.41
CA SER A 138 12.06 -7.01 14.63
C SER A 138 11.06 -6.94 15.78
N ALA A 139 11.50 -7.35 16.95
CA ALA A 139 10.75 -7.17 18.20
C ALA A 139 10.88 -5.74 18.76
N SER A 140 11.85 -4.94 18.26
CA SER A 140 12.12 -3.61 18.76
C SER A 140 11.06 -2.60 18.34
N TYR A 141 10.52 -1.88 19.31
CA TYR A 141 9.53 -0.81 19.10
C TYR A 141 9.98 0.25 18.06
N HIS A 142 11.22 0.70 18.15
CA HIS A 142 11.76 1.74 17.25
C HIS A 142 12.08 1.21 15.85
N GLU A 143 12.55 -0.05 15.75
CA GLU A 143 12.87 -0.66 14.45
C GLU A 143 11.63 -0.90 13.59
N ARG A 144 10.46 -1.18 14.18
CA ARG A 144 9.20 -1.33 13.44
C ARG A 144 8.81 -0.08 12.66
N SER A 145 8.93 1.10 13.26
CA SER A 145 8.68 2.37 12.55
C SER A 145 9.62 2.54 11.35
N ARG A 146 10.89 2.13 11.52
CA ARG A 146 11.89 2.17 10.46
C ARG A 146 11.59 1.16 9.35
N ILE A 147 11.20 -0.08 9.68
CA ILE A 147 10.81 -1.11 8.71
C ILE A 147 9.65 -0.63 7.84
N TYR A 148 8.57 -0.13 8.47
CA TYR A 148 7.41 0.34 7.74
C TYR A 148 7.63 1.67 7.01
N ALA A 149 8.57 2.50 7.45
CA ALA A 149 8.99 3.69 6.69
C ALA A 149 9.73 3.31 5.40
N TRP A 150 10.60 2.29 5.42
CA TRP A 150 11.21 1.74 4.22
C TRP A 150 10.16 1.12 3.30
N TRP A 151 9.21 0.37 3.85
CA TRP A 151 8.05 -0.16 3.12
C TRP A 151 7.28 0.96 2.42
N GLN A 152 6.96 2.03 3.12
CA GLN A 152 6.26 3.19 2.55
C GLN A 152 7.10 3.94 1.52
N GLY A 153 8.40 4.05 1.72
CA GLY A 153 9.34 4.58 0.73
C GLY A 153 9.30 3.80 -0.58
N GLY A 154 9.30 2.46 -0.49
CA GLY A 154 9.13 1.58 -1.64
C GLY A 154 7.79 1.81 -2.37
N ASN A 155 6.69 1.98 -1.63
CA ASN A 155 5.39 2.31 -2.21
C ASN A 155 5.42 3.64 -3.00
N ILE A 156 5.98 4.69 -2.41
CA ILE A 156 6.06 6.01 -3.09
C ILE A 156 6.92 5.93 -4.34
N ILE A 157 8.08 5.26 -4.27
CA ILE A 157 8.95 5.06 -5.43
C ILE A 157 8.21 4.31 -6.54
N GLY A 158 7.45 3.27 -6.19
CA GLY A 158 6.65 2.52 -7.16
C GLY A 158 5.60 3.37 -7.86
N MET A 159 4.88 4.22 -7.10
CA MET A 159 3.92 5.17 -7.67
C MET A 159 4.61 6.18 -8.62
N LEU A 160 5.75 6.72 -8.23
CA LEU A 160 6.51 7.64 -9.07
C LEU A 160 6.97 6.96 -10.37
N LEU A 161 7.51 5.76 -10.29
CA LEU A 161 8.01 5.03 -11.46
C LEU A 161 6.88 4.68 -12.43
N VAL A 162 5.75 4.18 -11.95
CA VAL A 162 4.64 3.80 -12.84
C VAL A 162 4.03 5.01 -13.56
N LEU A 163 4.01 6.18 -12.93
CA LEU A 163 3.56 7.43 -13.55
C LEU A 163 4.47 7.90 -14.70
N THR A 164 5.75 7.49 -14.70
CA THR A 164 6.68 7.81 -15.81
C THR A 164 6.54 6.86 -16.98
N MET A 165 5.91 5.68 -16.83
CA MET A 165 5.83 4.65 -17.87
C MET A 165 5.12 5.09 -19.15
N PRO A 166 3.97 5.81 -19.11
CA PRO A 166 3.34 6.33 -20.32
C PRO A 166 4.23 7.32 -21.09
N ILE A 167 4.97 8.17 -20.37
CA ILE A 167 5.89 9.14 -20.94
C ILE A 167 7.05 8.42 -21.64
N LEU A 168 7.60 7.41 -20.98
CA LEU A 168 8.67 6.59 -21.53
C LEU A 168 8.20 5.82 -22.77
N ALA A 169 7.01 5.21 -22.72
CA ALA A 169 6.42 4.51 -23.86
C ALA A 169 6.28 5.43 -25.08
N ALA A 170 5.75 6.64 -24.85
CA ALA A 170 5.61 7.63 -25.94
C ALA A 170 6.98 8.04 -26.55
N ARG A 171 8.01 8.24 -25.71
CA ARG A 171 9.37 8.57 -26.17
C ARG A 171 10.04 7.42 -26.94
N LEU A 172 9.71 6.18 -26.60
CA LEU A 172 10.22 4.99 -27.30
C LEU A 172 9.43 4.66 -28.57
N GLY A 173 8.45 5.50 -28.96
CA GLY A 173 7.67 5.34 -30.19
C GLY A 173 6.51 4.34 -30.06
N PHE A 174 6.17 3.89 -28.87
CA PHE A 174 4.95 3.10 -28.66
C PHE A 174 3.72 4.02 -28.71
N VAL A 175 3.08 4.08 -29.87
CA VAL A 175 1.92 4.93 -30.15
C VAL A 175 0.69 4.06 -30.33
N GLY A 176 -0.41 4.36 -29.64
CA GLY A 176 -1.68 3.65 -29.78
C GLY A 176 -2.59 3.84 -28.58
N SER A 177 -3.89 3.55 -28.78
CA SER A 177 -4.85 3.57 -27.67
C SER A 177 -4.48 2.48 -26.65
N GLY A 178 -4.14 2.89 -25.44
CA GLY A 178 -3.73 1.97 -24.38
C GLY A 178 -2.23 1.73 -24.22
N ALA A 179 -1.34 2.26 -25.10
CA ALA A 179 0.10 2.03 -25.02
C ALA A 179 0.69 2.38 -23.63
N GLY A 180 0.23 3.47 -23.02
CA GLY A 180 0.63 3.84 -21.66
C GLY A 180 0.19 2.82 -20.61
N VAL A 181 -1.03 2.29 -20.72
CA VAL A 181 -1.57 1.28 -19.82
C VAL A 181 -0.80 -0.04 -19.97
N HIS A 182 -0.52 -0.46 -21.21
CA HIS A 182 0.32 -1.65 -21.47
C HIS A 182 1.71 -1.50 -20.86
N ALA A 183 2.35 -0.32 -21.01
CA ALA A 183 3.67 -0.07 -20.42
C ALA A 183 3.66 -0.15 -18.89
N MET A 184 2.63 0.39 -18.23
CA MET A 184 2.43 0.26 -16.79
C MET A 184 2.30 -1.21 -16.37
N GLY A 185 1.48 -2.01 -17.10
CA GLY A 185 1.30 -3.43 -16.84
C GLY A 185 2.60 -4.21 -16.97
N TRP A 186 3.37 -4.01 -18.04
CA TRP A 186 4.65 -4.66 -18.25
C TRP A 186 5.69 -4.30 -17.20
N PHE A 187 5.73 -3.03 -16.77
CA PHE A 187 6.59 -2.62 -15.66
C PHE A 187 6.30 -3.42 -14.40
N VAL A 188 5.03 -3.56 -14.03
CA VAL A 188 4.61 -4.34 -12.84
C VAL A 188 4.98 -5.82 -13.01
N ILE A 189 4.68 -6.43 -14.17
CA ILE A 189 4.95 -7.85 -14.44
C ILE A 189 6.44 -8.18 -14.32
N ILE A 190 7.32 -7.29 -14.77
CA ILE A 190 8.77 -7.49 -14.68
C ILE A 190 9.27 -7.23 -13.25
N ALA A 191 8.79 -6.18 -12.61
CA ALA A 191 9.24 -5.78 -11.28
C ALA A 191 8.82 -6.78 -10.19
N LEU A 192 7.65 -7.42 -10.33
CA LEU A 192 7.11 -8.36 -9.34
C LEU A 192 8.07 -9.53 -9.03
N PRO A 193 8.46 -10.38 -10.00
CA PRO A 193 9.30 -11.54 -9.71
C PRO A 193 10.69 -11.13 -9.23
N LEU A 194 11.24 -10.01 -9.74
CA LEU A 194 12.54 -9.51 -9.33
C LEU A 194 12.54 -9.07 -7.86
N THR A 195 11.60 -8.23 -7.48
CA THR A 195 11.56 -7.67 -6.13
C THR A 195 11.08 -8.68 -5.09
N VAL A 196 10.08 -9.51 -5.42
CA VAL A 196 9.60 -10.59 -4.54
C VAL A 196 10.68 -11.66 -4.40
N GLY A 197 11.38 -12.04 -5.48
CA GLY A 197 12.48 -12.98 -5.43
C GLY A 197 13.63 -12.50 -4.55
N VAL A 198 14.08 -11.26 -4.72
CA VAL A 198 15.11 -10.65 -3.86
C VAL A 198 14.66 -10.60 -2.39
N SER A 199 13.41 -10.19 -2.14
CA SER A 199 12.84 -10.17 -0.80
C SER A 199 12.81 -11.58 -0.18
N ALA A 200 12.34 -12.57 -0.91
CA ALA A 200 12.25 -13.95 -0.44
C ALA A 200 13.62 -14.58 -0.12
N LEU A 201 14.67 -14.18 -0.82
CA LEU A 201 16.03 -14.71 -0.61
C LEU A 201 16.78 -14.00 0.53
N ILE A 202 16.62 -12.69 0.67
CA ILE A 202 17.46 -11.86 1.57
C ILE A 202 16.77 -11.60 2.90
N THR A 203 15.43 -11.44 2.90
CA THR A 203 14.72 -11.05 4.12
C THR A 203 14.54 -12.25 5.05
N PRO A 204 15.03 -12.20 6.29
CA PRO A 204 14.83 -13.30 7.23
C PRO A 204 13.37 -13.39 7.68
N GLU A 205 12.89 -14.58 7.91
CA GLU A 205 11.61 -14.82 8.57
C GLU A 205 11.84 -15.75 9.76
N PRO A 206 11.69 -15.25 11.01
CA PRO A 206 11.83 -16.08 12.19
C PRO A 206 10.82 -17.22 12.17
N ARG A 207 11.30 -18.45 12.41
CA ARG A 207 10.41 -19.61 12.55
C ARG A 207 9.59 -19.46 13.82
N GLN A 208 8.38 -18.96 13.69
CA GLN A 208 7.42 -18.95 14.79
C GLN A 208 6.47 -20.13 14.57
N GLY A 209 6.38 -21.01 15.56
CA GLY A 209 5.49 -22.14 15.49
C GLY A 209 4.03 -21.67 15.54
N GLY A 210 3.26 -22.02 14.51
CA GLY A 210 1.80 -21.84 14.47
C GLY A 210 1.06 -22.86 15.37
N SER A 211 1.67 -23.30 16.46
CA SER A 211 1.10 -24.29 17.36
C SER A 211 0.03 -23.66 18.25
N GLY A 212 -1.18 -24.19 18.18
CA GLY A 212 -2.25 -23.90 19.13
C GLY A 212 -3.31 -22.88 18.69
N LEU A 213 -3.34 -22.46 17.39
CA LEU A 213 -4.40 -21.60 16.92
C LEU A 213 -5.75 -22.34 16.84
N PRO A 214 -6.84 -21.74 17.35
CA PRO A 214 -8.16 -22.34 17.29
C PRO A 214 -8.66 -22.49 15.84
N PRO A 215 -9.70 -23.31 15.57
CA PRO A 215 -10.32 -23.42 14.25
C PRO A 215 -10.64 -22.05 13.63
N LEU A 216 -10.62 -21.94 12.29
CA LEU A 216 -10.77 -20.66 11.57
C LEU A 216 -12.02 -19.87 12.01
N ALA A 217 -13.16 -20.55 12.16
CA ALA A 217 -14.39 -19.92 12.62
C ALA A 217 -14.24 -19.26 14.01
N LYS A 218 -13.56 -19.94 14.95
CA LYS A 218 -13.27 -19.37 16.28
C LYS A 218 -12.27 -18.22 16.19
N ALA A 219 -11.31 -18.27 15.25
CA ALA A 219 -10.37 -17.18 15.06
C ALA A 219 -11.02 -15.93 14.46
N LEU A 220 -11.97 -16.07 13.54
CA LEU A 220 -12.75 -14.93 13.03
C LEU A 220 -13.59 -14.27 14.14
N VAL A 221 -14.20 -15.07 15.04
CA VAL A 221 -14.88 -14.53 16.22
C VAL A 221 -13.88 -13.83 17.16
N GLN A 222 -12.70 -14.39 17.34
CA GLN A 222 -11.65 -13.76 18.13
C GLN A 222 -11.11 -12.48 17.48
N ALA A 223 -11.04 -12.41 16.14
CA ALA A 223 -10.70 -11.18 15.43
C ALA A 223 -11.73 -10.08 15.70
N ALA A 224 -13.02 -10.40 15.64
CA ALA A 224 -14.08 -9.45 15.98
C ALA A 224 -13.97 -8.98 17.44
N ASN A 225 -13.63 -9.89 18.36
CA ASN A 225 -13.39 -9.53 19.75
C ASN A 225 -12.11 -8.69 19.93
N LEU A 226 -11.08 -8.97 19.15
CA LEU A 226 -9.83 -8.22 19.14
C LEU A 226 -10.04 -6.81 18.57
N ALA A 227 -10.80 -6.68 17.47
CA ALA A 227 -11.21 -5.40 16.90
C ALA A 227 -12.00 -4.51 17.87
N ARG A 228 -12.74 -5.13 18.82
CA ARG A 228 -13.47 -4.42 19.88
C ARG A 228 -12.59 -3.98 21.05
N ARG A 229 -11.35 -4.47 21.17
CA ARG A 229 -10.43 -4.00 22.20
C ARG A 229 -10.11 -2.51 21.96
N PRO A 230 -10.14 -1.67 23.02
CA PRO A 230 -10.01 -0.23 22.88
C PRO A 230 -8.74 0.22 22.13
N ALA A 231 -7.62 -0.48 22.31
CA ALA A 231 -6.37 -0.18 21.62
C ALA A 231 -6.49 -0.45 20.11
N VAL A 232 -6.97 -1.64 19.72
CA VAL A 232 -7.13 -2.03 18.31
C VAL A 232 -8.23 -1.19 17.64
N ALA A 233 -9.39 -1.02 18.31
CA ALA A 233 -10.50 -0.23 17.80
C ALA A 233 -10.08 1.22 17.49
N ARG A 234 -9.29 1.86 18.35
CA ARG A 234 -8.77 3.21 18.11
C ARG A 234 -7.83 3.27 16.89
N ILE A 235 -6.99 2.24 16.69
CA ILE A 235 -6.10 2.17 15.53
C ILE A 235 -6.94 1.99 14.26
N LEU A 236 -7.92 1.10 14.24
CA LEU A 236 -8.79 0.85 13.08
C LEU A 236 -9.62 2.09 12.71
N ILE A 237 -10.19 2.78 13.71
CA ILE A 237 -10.92 4.03 13.49
C ILE A 237 -9.98 5.12 12.95
N ALA A 238 -8.78 5.23 13.52
CA ALA A 238 -7.79 6.18 13.02
C ALA A 238 -7.37 5.86 11.58
N ASP A 239 -7.16 4.58 11.24
CA ASP A 239 -6.81 4.16 9.88
C ASP A 239 -7.92 4.48 8.89
N LEU A 240 -9.18 4.23 9.24
CA LEU A 240 -10.33 4.59 8.42
C LEU A 240 -10.34 6.08 8.06
N PHE A 241 -10.22 6.97 9.05
CA PHE A 241 -10.24 8.42 8.80
C PHE A 241 -8.99 8.90 8.07
N LEU A 242 -7.82 8.37 8.41
CA LEU A 242 -6.55 8.74 7.80
C LEU A 242 -6.35 8.18 6.39
N SER A 243 -7.08 7.14 6.01
CA SER A 243 -7.15 6.62 4.64
C SER A 243 -8.20 7.35 3.81
N LEU A 244 -9.32 7.76 4.43
CA LEU A 244 -10.39 8.49 3.77
C LEU A 244 -9.92 9.89 3.30
N ALA A 245 -9.16 10.60 4.12
CA ALA A 245 -8.73 11.97 3.82
C ALA A 245 -7.86 12.06 2.54
N PRO A 246 -6.77 11.28 2.36
CA PRO A 246 -6.02 11.23 1.11
C PRO A 246 -6.84 10.72 -0.07
N GLY A 247 -7.79 9.80 0.17
CA GLY A 247 -8.71 9.31 -0.86
C GLY A 247 -9.57 10.42 -1.46
N VAL A 248 -10.22 11.21 -0.61
CA VAL A 248 -11.02 12.39 -1.02
C VAL A 248 -10.14 13.44 -1.68
N THR A 249 -9.00 13.77 -1.07
CA THR A 249 -8.05 14.75 -1.64
C THR A 249 -7.54 14.31 -3.01
N GLY A 250 -7.21 13.05 -3.18
CA GLY A 250 -6.74 12.48 -4.44
C GLY A 250 -7.82 12.55 -5.53
N ALA A 251 -9.07 12.22 -5.20
CA ALA A 251 -10.19 12.29 -6.14
C ALA A 251 -10.47 13.72 -6.61
N LEU A 252 -10.32 14.70 -5.72
CA LEU A 252 -10.58 16.10 -6.00
C LEU A 252 -9.36 16.86 -6.56
N PHE A 253 -8.17 16.27 -6.50
CA PHE A 253 -6.91 16.93 -6.80
C PHE A 253 -6.87 17.61 -8.17
N LEU A 254 -7.18 16.88 -9.22
CA LEU A 254 -7.17 17.42 -10.58
C LEU A 254 -8.24 18.51 -10.77
N PHE A 255 -9.43 18.33 -10.20
CA PHE A 255 -10.50 19.31 -10.28
C PHE A 255 -10.10 20.61 -9.57
N PHE A 256 -9.49 20.51 -8.39
CA PHE A 256 -9.02 21.68 -7.62
C PHE A 256 -7.98 22.47 -8.41
N PHE A 257 -6.94 21.83 -8.96
CA PHE A 257 -5.90 22.54 -9.70
C PHE A 257 -6.41 23.10 -11.04
N ARG A 258 -7.33 22.40 -11.70
CA ARG A 258 -8.01 22.95 -12.89
C ARG A 258 -8.82 24.19 -12.58
N SER A 259 -9.56 24.22 -11.47
CA SER A 259 -10.32 25.41 -11.03
C SER A 259 -9.41 26.60 -10.71
N LYS A 260 -8.17 26.35 -10.34
CA LYS A 260 -7.12 27.38 -10.17
C LYS A 260 -6.42 27.75 -11.48
N GLY A 261 -6.81 27.17 -12.64
CA GLY A 261 -6.32 27.49 -13.98
C GLY A 261 -5.01 26.78 -14.36
N PHE A 262 -4.66 25.69 -13.70
CA PHE A 262 -3.57 24.81 -14.13
C PHE A 262 -4.05 23.81 -15.19
N THR A 263 -3.19 23.47 -16.12
CA THR A 263 -3.42 22.39 -17.08
C THR A 263 -3.34 21.02 -16.39
N THR A 264 -3.88 19.99 -17.01
CA THR A 264 -3.81 18.62 -16.48
C THR A 264 -2.36 18.14 -16.31
N LEU A 265 -1.47 18.50 -17.26
CA LEU A 265 -0.06 18.12 -17.22
C LEU A 265 0.67 18.82 -16.05
N GLU A 266 0.40 20.10 -15.85
CA GLU A 266 0.96 20.84 -14.70
C GLU A 266 0.47 20.26 -13.37
N ALA A 267 -0.82 19.91 -13.26
CA ALA A 267 -1.36 19.28 -12.06
C ALA A 267 -0.74 17.89 -11.80
N GLN A 268 -0.47 17.11 -12.82
CA GLN A 268 0.26 15.85 -12.69
C GLN A 268 1.71 16.06 -12.23
N GLY A 269 2.40 17.08 -12.77
CA GLY A 269 3.73 17.48 -12.30
C GLY A 269 3.74 17.90 -10.83
N LEU A 270 2.71 18.65 -10.40
CA LEU A 270 2.51 19.03 -9.01
C LEU A 270 2.27 17.80 -8.09
N LEU A 271 1.56 16.78 -8.56
CA LEU A 271 1.36 15.53 -7.83
C LEU A 271 2.68 14.76 -7.62
N LEU A 272 3.57 14.78 -8.62
CA LEU A 272 4.92 14.22 -8.46
C LEU A 272 5.69 14.92 -7.34
N VAL A 273 5.65 16.24 -7.30
CA VAL A 273 6.31 17.03 -6.25
C VAL A 273 5.74 16.72 -4.87
N TYR A 274 4.43 16.52 -4.76
CA TYR A 274 3.76 16.08 -3.54
C TYR A 274 4.30 14.73 -3.05
N PHE A 275 4.43 13.73 -3.92
CA PHE A 275 4.98 12.42 -3.55
C PHE A 275 6.46 12.45 -3.22
N ILE A 276 7.26 13.32 -3.88
CA ILE A 276 8.65 13.56 -3.51
C ILE A 276 8.72 14.13 -2.09
N GLY A 277 7.85 15.09 -1.75
CA GLY A 277 7.69 15.57 -0.39
C GLY A 277 7.40 14.43 0.61
N GLY A 278 6.50 13.50 0.24
CA GLY A 278 6.17 12.33 1.05
C GLY A 278 7.37 11.42 1.32
N LEU A 279 8.21 11.22 0.33
CA LEU A 279 9.43 10.41 0.46
C LEU A 279 10.43 11.06 1.44
N VAL A 280 10.67 12.37 1.29
CA VAL A 280 11.53 13.13 2.20
C VAL A 280 10.94 13.17 3.61
N GLY A 281 9.63 13.38 3.72
CA GLY A 281 8.90 13.44 4.98
C GLY A 281 8.96 12.15 5.79
N ALA A 282 9.01 10.99 5.13
CA ALA A 282 9.12 9.71 5.82
C ALA A 282 10.30 9.65 6.80
N GLY A 283 11.47 10.12 6.40
CA GLY A 283 12.66 10.19 7.27
C GLY A 283 12.51 11.14 8.45
N LEU A 284 11.87 12.30 8.22
CA LEU A 284 11.60 13.29 9.27
C LEU A 284 10.66 12.74 10.35
N TRP A 285 9.54 12.11 9.94
CA TRP A 285 8.56 11.55 10.86
C TRP A 285 9.07 10.32 11.61
N VAL A 286 9.93 9.49 11.00
CA VAL A 286 10.61 8.40 11.71
C VAL A 286 11.50 8.98 12.82
N SER A 287 12.31 9.99 12.51
CA SER A 287 13.17 10.64 13.49
C SER A 287 12.36 11.26 14.63
N LEU A 288 11.24 11.91 14.30
CA LEU A 288 10.35 12.50 15.31
C LEU A 288 9.67 11.40 16.16
N SER A 289 9.24 10.30 15.56
CA SER A 289 8.61 9.19 16.29
C SER A 289 9.55 8.54 17.31
N HIS A 290 10.84 8.56 17.06
CA HIS A 290 11.85 8.10 18.02
C HIS A 290 12.03 9.04 19.22
N ARG A 291 11.75 10.34 19.06
CA ARG A 291 11.90 11.35 20.12
C ARG A 291 10.67 11.49 20.99
N ILE A 292 9.49 11.57 20.39
CA ILE A 292 8.22 11.85 21.09
C ILE A 292 7.27 10.64 21.17
N GLY A 293 7.70 9.49 20.61
CA GLY A 293 6.88 8.28 20.54
C GLY A 293 5.91 8.26 19.36
N LYS A 294 5.46 7.06 18.96
CA LYS A 294 4.63 6.84 17.75
C LYS A 294 3.27 7.55 17.81
N HIS A 295 2.60 7.52 18.97
CA HIS A 295 1.28 8.14 19.16
C HIS A 295 1.34 9.67 18.99
N HIS A 296 2.28 10.34 19.65
CA HIS A 296 2.44 11.78 19.53
C HIS A 296 2.92 12.20 18.15
N ALA A 297 3.78 11.40 17.51
CA ALA A 297 4.22 11.64 16.13
C ALA A 297 3.04 11.51 15.15
N LEU A 298 2.15 10.54 15.34
CA LEU A 298 0.93 10.39 14.54
C LEU A 298 0.01 11.61 14.70
N LEU A 299 -0.28 12.02 15.94
CA LEU A 299 -1.09 13.22 16.22
C LEU A 299 -0.49 14.47 15.59
N ALA A 300 0.82 14.66 15.73
CA ALA A 300 1.53 15.80 15.13
C ALA A 300 1.44 15.77 13.59
N SER A 301 1.56 14.59 12.97
CA SER A 301 1.42 14.46 11.52
C SER A 301 0.00 14.73 11.03
N CYS A 302 -1.01 14.34 11.78
CA CYS A 302 -2.42 14.65 11.49
C CYS A 302 -2.70 16.14 11.59
N ALA A 303 -2.23 16.78 12.66
CA ALA A 303 -2.38 18.24 12.84
C ALA A 303 -1.65 19.00 11.72
N TYR A 304 -0.44 18.59 11.38
CA TYR A 304 0.31 19.15 10.26
C TYR A 304 -0.44 19.00 8.93
N TYR A 305 -0.93 17.79 8.62
CA TYR A 305 -1.71 17.53 7.42
C TYR A 305 -2.95 18.42 7.36
N ALA A 306 -3.72 18.48 8.43
CA ALA A 306 -4.93 19.29 8.50
C ALA A 306 -4.63 20.78 8.28
N LEU A 307 -3.61 21.34 8.94
CA LEU A 307 -3.21 22.74 8.80
C LEU A 307 -2.76 23.07 7.38
N VAL A 308 -1.87 22.25 6.82
CA VAL A 308 -1.32 22.53 5.48
C VAL A 308 -2.37 22.34 4.40
N GLN A 309 -3.18 21.28 4.46
CA GLN A 309 -4.26 21.06 3.49
C GLN A 309 -5.33 22.16 3.56
N SER A 310 -5.74 22.58 4.76
CA SER A 310 -6.69 23.68 4.92
C SER A 310 -6.10 24.99 4.39
N GLY A 311 -4.80 25.23 4.65
CA GLY A 311 -4.10 26.40 4.13
C GLY A 311 -4.09 26.47 2.60
N MET A 312 -4.01 25.33 1.91
CA MET A 312 -4.03 25.29 0.44
C MET A 312 -5.33 25.80 -0.19
N PHE A 313 -6.48 25.64 0.49
CA PHE A 313 -7.76 26.18 0.00
C PHE A 313 -7.78 27.71 0.04
N LEU A 314 -7.07 28.33 0.98
CA LEU A 314 -7.01 29.77 1.15
C LEU A 314 -6.03 30.44 0.19
N LEU A 315 -5.15 29.68 -0.45
CA LEU A 315 -4.15 30.22 -1.38
C LEU A 315 -4.82 30.72 -2.67
N PRO A 316 -4.50 31.97 -3.12
CA PRO A 316 -4.91 32.45 -4.43
C PRO A 316 -4.24 31.62 -5.54
N LYS A 317 -4.57 31.93 -6.81
CA LYS A 317 -3.83 31.36 -7.93
C LYS A 317 -2.33 31.73 -7.82
N LEU A 318 -1.48 30.74 -7.53
CA LEU A 318 -0.06 30.95 -7.38
C LEU A 318 0.69 30.65 -8.69
N PRO A 319 1.83 31.32 -8.93
CA PRO A 319 2.81 30.86 -9.91
C PRO A 319 3.22 29.40 -9.65
N MET A 320 3.56 28.66 -10.72
CA MET A 320 3.88 27.23 -10.66
C MET A 320 4.90 26.87 -9.57
N ILE A 321 5.93 27.71 -9.38
CA ILE A 321 6.98 27.47 -8.38
C ILE A 321 6.44 27.47 -6.95
N TRP A 322 5.53 28.37 -6.60
CA TRP A 322 4.94 28.44 -5.29
C TRP A 322 3.89 27.35 -5.06
N ALA A 323 3.14 26.99 -6.13
CA ALA A 323 2.25 25.83 -6.09
C ALA A 323 3.05 24.52 -5.85
N ALA A 324 4.19 24.36 -6.51
CA ALA A 324 5.09 23.22 -6.30
C ALA A 324 5.66 23.21 -4.87
N ALA A 325 6.14 24.35 -4.36
CA ALA A 325 6.65 24.46 -3.00
C ALA A 325 5.58 24.12 -1.95
N SER A 326 4.35 24.64 -2.11
CA SER A 326 3.25 24.33 -1.19
C SER A 326 2.86 22.86 -1.21
N LEU A 327 2.87 22.22 -2.39
CA LEU A 327 2.59 20.79 -2.51
C LEU A 327 3.73 19.92 -1.98
N PHE A 328 4.99 20.33 -2.14
CA PHE A 328 6.10 19.65 -1.49
C PHE A 328 5.93 19.65 0.03
N VAL A 329 5.62 20.81 0.62
CA VAL A 329 5.33 20.96 2.05
C VAL A 329 4.13 20.11 2.46
N ALA A 330 3.04 20.13 1.70
CA ALA A 330 1.87 19.28 1.96
C ALA A 330 2.21 17.78 1.90
N GLY A 331 3.06 17.40 0.97
CA GLY A 331 3.51 16.02 0.80
C GLY A 331 4.28 15.47 1.99
N LEU A 332 5.01 16.30 2.76
CA LEU A 332 5.85 15.83 3.86
C LEU A 332 5.11 14.94 4.88
N SER A 333 3.81 15.12 5.08
CA SER A 333 3.02 14.30 6.00
C SER A 333 2.42 13.04 5.36
N TYR A 334 2.46 12.90 4.04
CA TYR A 334 1.77 11.82 3.32
C TYR A 334 2.15 10.42 3.80
N ALA A 335 3.43 10.18 4.02
CA ALA A 335 3.91 8.87 4.43
C ALA A 335 3.65 8.55 5.91
N ALA A 336 3.54 9.58 6.76
CA ALA A 336 3.58 9.45 8.22
C ALA A 336 2.47 8.56 8.77
N SER A 337 1.22 8.82 8.41
CA SER A 337 0.06 8.06 8.88
C SER A 337 0.17 6.58 8.51
N GLN A 338 0.55 6.29 7.28
CA GLN A 338 0.61 4.93 6.75
C GLN A 338 1.60 4.03 7.50
N PHE A 339 2.85 4.50 7.70
CA PHE A 339 3.84 3.68 8.38
C PHE A 339 3.68 3.65 9.90
N LEU A 340 3.21 4.76 10.51
CA LEU A 340 3.00 4.81 11.96
C LEU A 340 1.83 3.94 12.39
N LEU A 341 0.71 3.93 11.65
CA LEU A 341 -0.42 3.06 11.95
C LEU A 341 -0.03 1.58 11.86
N ARG A 342 0.70 1.17 10.82
CA ARG A 342 1.20 -0.21 10.71
C ARG A 342 2.14 -0.58 11.84
N ALA A 343 3.01 0.33 12.25
CA ALA A 343 3.91 0.13 13.38
C ALA A 343 3.14 0.00 14.71
N LEU A 344 2.09 0.79 14.90
CA LEU A 344 1.20 0.71 16.07
C LEU A 344 0.36 -0.58 16.06
N MET A 345 -0.13 -1.01 14.89
CA MET A 345 -0.84 -2.28 14.77
C MET A 345 0.06 -3.48 15.10
N ALA A 346 1.33 -3.45 14.69
CA ALA A 346 2.30 -4.47 15.07
C ALA A 346 2.53 -4.53 16.58
N ASP A 347 2.60 -3.35 17.25
CA ASP A 347 2.75 -3.29 18.70
C ASP A 347 1.49 -3.81 19.43
N ALA A 348 0.29 -3.49 18.92
CA ALA A 348 -0.97 -4.03 19.44
C ALA A 348 -1.07 -5.55 19.24
N GLY A 349 -0.49 -6.08 18.17
CA GLY A 349 -0.36 -7.52 17.92
C GLY A 349 0.47 -8.24 18.98
N ASP A 350 1.60 -7.65 19.38
CA ASP A 350 2.42 -8.21 20.46
C ASP A 350 1.70 -8.19 21.81
N GLU A 351 1.02 -7.08 22.13
CA GLU A 351 0.20 -7.01 23.36
C GLU A 351 -0.90 -8.09 23.35
N ALA A 352 -1.58 -8.27 22.21
CA ALA A 352 -2.59 -9.31 22.06
C ALA A 352 -2.00 -10.71 22.24
N ARG A 353 -0.80 -10.97 21.70
CA ARG A 353 -0.09 -12.24 21.85
C ARG A 353 0.30 -12.53 23.29
N LEU A 354 0.79 -11.54 24.04
CA LEU A 354 1.12 -11.67 25.46
C LEU A 354 -0.12 -12.01 26.29
N ASN A 355 -1.27 -11.41 25.97
CA ASN A 355 -2.52 -11.61 26.70
C ASN A 355 -3.26 -12.90 26.33
N THR A 356 -3.10 -13.44 25.12
CA THR A 356 -3.87 -14.60 24.63
C THR A 356 -3.02 -15.86 24.46
N GLY A 357 -1.70 -15.73 24.47
CA GLY A 357 -0.77 -16.82 24.17
C GLY A 357 -0.77 -17.26 22.69
N SER A 358 -1.57 -16.61 21.84
CA SER A 358 -1.74 -16.96 20.42
C SER A 358 -1.33 -15.81 19.52
N ASP A 359 -0.72 -16.13 18.37
CA ASP A 359 -0.26 -15.17 17.38
C ASP A 359 -1.33 -14.96 16.28
N TYR A 360 -1.95 -13.79 16.29
CA TYR A 360 -2.97 -13.35 15.32
C TYR A 360 -2.46 -12.25 14.39
N THR A 361 -1.17 -12.23 14.09
CA THR A 361 -0.54 -11.15 13.33
C THR A 361 -1.17 -10.97 11.95
N GLY A 362 -1.35 -12.05 11.17
CA GLY A 362 -1.97 -11.97 9.84
C GLY A 362 -3.42 -11.47 9.91
N LEU A 363 -4.15 -11.94 10.90
CA LEU A 363 -5.55 -11.55 11.11
C LEU A 363 -5.68 -10.07 11.54
N LEU A 364 -4.77 -9.56 12.36
CA LEU A 364 -4.75 -8.14 12.76
C LEU A 364 -4.45 -7.19 11.60
N PHE A 365 -3.59 -7.59 10.67
CA PHE A 365 -3.31 -6.79 9.48
C PHE A 365 -4.38 -6.91 8.39
N ALA A 366 -5.27 -7.91 8.51
CA ALA A 366 -6.41 -8.13 7.63
C ALA A 366 -7.71 -7.41 8.08
N LEU A 367 -7.73 -6.87 9.30
CA LEU A 367 -8.81 -6.02 9.82
C LEU A 367 -8.67 -4.59 9.33
#